data_86cc4807476bbd6659c30cc1fc857b71
#
_entry.id   86cc4807476bbd6659c30cc1fc857b71
#
_cell.length_a   1.000
_cell.length_b   1.000
_cell.length_c   1.000
_cell.angle_alpha   90.00
_cell.angle_beta   90.00
_cell.angle_gamma   90.00
#
_symmetry.space_group_name_H-M   'P 1'
#
loop_
_entity.id
_entity.type
_entity.pdbx_description
1 polymer ?
#
loop_
_entity_poly.entity_id
_entity_poly.type
_entity_poly.pdbx_seq_one_letter_code
_entity_poly.pdbx_strand_id
1 'polypeptide(L)'
;MSRTVLAVAFALSLAALPASAQDGRMTVAAFLNTADDIPRNPTAMLRADTRRLLSEVRTATRTVRAEQDAAQAAGRTPRTCMPERVSLDADGLLARFNAIPASRRNITVTQAMREWMAEEHPCSG
;
A
#
# COMPACT_ATOMS: atom_id res chain seq x y z
N MET A 1 -43.72 16.99 43.38
CA MET A 1 -42.89 15.86 42.88
C MET A 1 -42.51 16.14 41.45
N SER A 2 -41.37 16.79 41.24
CA SER A 2 -40.88 17.14 39.91
C SER A 2 -39.92 16.06 39.43
N ARG A 3 -40.26 15.35 38.40
CA ARG A 3 -39.35 14.41 37.69
C ARG A 3 -38.59 15.15 36.60
N THR A 4 -37.35 15.44 36.89
CA THR A 4 -36.40 16.00 35.90
C THR A 4 -35.88 14.86 35.03
N VAL A 5 -36.26 14.85 33.77
CA VAL A 5 -35.70 13.91 32.77
C VAL A 5 -34.42 14.53 32.24
N LEU A 6 -33.30 13.93 32.60
CA LEU A 6 -31.96 14.26 32.01
C LEU A 6 -31.90 13.62 30.62
N ALA A 7 -31.97 14.41 29.55
CA ALA A 7 -31.68 13.98 28.20
C ALA A 7 -30.14 13.94 28.06
N VAL A 8 -29.57 12.76 27.98
CA VAL A 8 -28.15 12.57 27.65
C VAL A 8 -28.03 12.61 26.12
N ALA A 9 -27.52 13.71 25.60
CA ALA A 9 -27.17 13.83 24.19
C ALA A 9 -25.88 13.06 23.94
N PHE A 10 -26.00 11.92 23.25
CA PHE A 10 -24.85 11.18 22.72
C PHE A 10 -24.32 11.91 21.49
N ALA A 11 -23.27 12.69 21.63
CA ALA A 11 -22.54 13.25 20.51
C ALA A 11 -21.74 12.13 19.84
N LEU A 12 -22.19 11.67 18.67
CA LEU A 12 -21.39 10.80 17.79
C LEU A 12 -20.24 11.66 17.22
N SER A 13 -19.09 11.56 17.82
CA SER A 13 -17.86 12.09 17.23
C SER A 13 -17.45 11.15 16.09
N LEU A 14 -17.76 11.55 14.84
CA LEU A 14 -17.13 10.92 13.68
C LEU A 14 -15.64 11.29 13.70
N ALA A 15 -14.82 10.39 14.21
CA ALA A 15 -13.39 10.52 14.08
C ALA A 15 -13.03 10.32 12.61
N ALA A 16 -12.73 11.40 11.89
CA ALA A 16 -12.15 11.32 10.56
C ALA A 16 -10.79 10.65 10.68
N LEU A 17 -10.65 9.43 10.14
CA LEU A 17 -9.36 8.75 10.07
C LEU A 17 -8.42 9.61 9.21
N PRO A 18 -7.16 9.82 9.65
CA PRO A 18 -6.20 10.56 8.85
C PRO A 18 -5.98 9.85 7.50
N ALA A 19 -5.84 10.64 6.42
CA ALA A 19 -5.68 10.13 5.04
C ALA A 19 -4.51 9.13 4.92
N SER A 20 -3.48 9.26 5.76
CA SER A 20 -2.35 8.33 5.85
C SER A 20 -2.73 6.90 6.28
N ALA A 21 -3.86 6.70 6.96
CA ALA A 21 -4.34 5.37 7.36
C ALA A 21 -4.88 4.55 6.17
N GLN A 22 -5.07 5.17 5.00
CA GLN A 22 -5.55 4.52 3.79
C GLN A 22 -4.42 4.11 2.85
N ASP A 23 -3.20 4.59 3.06
CA ASP A 23 -2.02 4.25 2.27
C ASP A 23 -1.69 2.75 2.42
N GLY A 24 -1.39 2.10 1.31
CA GLY A 24 -1.10 0.66 1.24
C GLY A 24 -2.32 -0.24 1.11
N ARG A 25 -3.54 0.31 1.19
CA ARG A 25 -4.80 -0.44 1.04
C ARG A 25 -5.41 -0.35 -0.36
N MET A 26 -4.84 0.45 -1.22
CA MET A 26 -5.29 0.55 -2.61
C MET A 26 -5.17 -0.82 -3.27
N THR A 27 -6.19 -1.22 -4.05
CA THR A 27 -6.11 -2.44 -4.84
C THR A 27 -5.23 -2.22 -6.08
N VAL A 28 -4.68 -3.31 -6.61
CA VAL A 28 -3.93 -3.27 -7.88
C VAL A 28 -4.82 -2.73 -9.02
N ALA A 29 -6.09 -3.14 -9.06
CA ALA A 29 -7.04 -2.62 -10.06
C ALA A 29 -7.19 -1.09 -9.97
N ALA A 30 -7.40 -0.55 -8.76
CA ALA A 30 -7.52 0.90 -8.54
C ALA A 30 -6.22 1.63 -8.89
N PHE A 31 -5.07 1.03 -8.56
CA PHE A 31 -3.76 1.57 -8.90
C PHE A 31 -3.57 1.70 -10.42
N LEU A 32 -3.84 0.62 -11.16
CA LEU A 32 -3.72 0.61 -12.62
C LEU A 32 -4.69 1.57 -13.30
N ASN A 33 -5.95 1.63 -12.84
CA ASN A 33 -6.93 2.58 -13.35
C ASN A 33 -6.47 4.04 -13.14
N THR A 34 -5.93 4.36 -11.98
CA THR A 34 -5.39 5.69 -11.71
C THR A 34 -4.18 5.99 -12.58
N ALA A 35 -3.29 5.00 -12.76
CA ALA A 35 -2.10 5.15 -13.60
C ALA A 35 -2.43 5.38 -15.07
N ASP A 36 -3.46 4.73 -15.59
CA ASP A 36 -3.91 4.90 -16.98
C ASP A 36 -4.38 6.32 -17.29
N ASP A 37 -4.88 7.05 -16.29
CA ASP A 37 -5.33 8.43 -16.43
C ASP A 37 -4.18 9.46 -16.32
N ILE A 38 -2.97 9.03 -16.01
CA ILE A 38 -1.81 9.90 -15.90
C ILE A 38 -1.13 10.06 -17.26
N PRO A 39 -1.04 11.30 -17.82
CA PRO A 39 -0.38 11.52 -19.09
C PRO A 39 1.13 11.22 -18.99
N ARG A 40 1.68 10.60 -20.03
CA ARG A 40 3.11 10.26 -20.11
C ARG A 40 3.93 11.44 -20.63
N ASN A 41 4.06 12.46 -19.79
CA ASN A 41 4.86 13.66 -20.08
C ASN A 41 5.51 14.18 -18.79
N PRO A 42 6.46 15.14 -18.88
CA PRO A 42 7.17 15.64 -17.70
C PRO A 42 6.27 16.25 -16.63
N THR A 43 5.07 16.75 -17.00
CA THR A 43 4.12 17.34 -16.03
C THR A 43 3.43 16.27 -15.15
N ALA A 44 3.54 14.99 -15.51
CA ALA A 44 2.96 13.89 -14.74
C ALA A 44 3.41 13.90 -13.28
N MET A 45 4.66 14.24 -13.02
CA MET A 45 5.22 14.31 -11.65
C MET A 45 4.58 15.39 -10.78
N LEU A 46 3.91 16.38 -11.39
CA LEU A 46 3.23 17.47 -10.68
C LEU A 46 1.79 17.06 -10.27
N ARG A 47 1.27 15.97 -10.81
CA ARG A 47 -0.11 15.54 -10.55
C ARG A 47 -0.24 14.92 -9.18
N ALA A 48 -1.38 15.20 -8.53
CA ALA A 48 -1.73 14.62 -7.24
C ALA A 48 -1.84 13.10 -7.31
N ASP A 49 -2.39 12.56 -8.42
CA ASP A 49 -2.52 11.13 -8.64
C ASP A 49 -1.17 10.42 -8.67
N THR A 50 -0.18 11.01 -9.38
CA THR A 50 1.18 10.45 -9.39
C THR A 50 1.77 10.38 -8.00
N ARG A 51 1.65 11.46 -7.21
CA ARG A 51 2.16 11.48 -5.83
C ARG A 51 1.46 10.44 -4.96
N ARG A 52 0.15 10.25 -5.16
CA ARG A 52 -0.63 9.24 -4.45
C ARG A 52 -0.14 7.83 -4.77
N LEU A 53 0.05 7.50 -6.06
CA LEU A 53 0.57 6.19 -6.47
C LEU A 53 1.98 5.93 -5.92
N LEU A 54 2.86 6.93 -5.95
CA LEU A 54 4.20 6.83 -5.36
C LEU A 54 4.14 6.61 -3.84
N SER A 55 3.22 7.26 -3.16
CA SER A 55 3.00 7.06 -1.71
C SER A 55 2.55 5.64 -1.40
N GLU A 56 1.62 5.09 -2.19
CA GLU A 56 1.17 3.70 -2.06
C GLU A 56 2.33 2.70 -2.18
N VAL A 57 3.16 2.85 -3.21
CA VAL A 57 4.31 1.96 -3.43
C VAL A 57 5.33 2.08 -2.32
N ARG A 58 5.63 3.30 -1.86
CA ARG A 58 6.56 3.52 -0.74
C ARG A 58 6.06 2.88 0.55
N THR A 59 4.78 3.05 0.85
CA THR A 59 4.15 2.46 2.03
C THR A 59 4.17 0.94 1.96
N ALA A 60 3.82 0.37 0.81
CA ALA A 60 3.87 -1.07 0.58
C ALA A 60 5.29 -1.63 0.77
N THR A 61 6.29 -0.98 0.20
CA THR A 61 7.69 -1.41 0.32
C THR A 61 8.18 -1.34 1.77
N ARG A 62 7.83 -0.28 2.49
CA ARG A 62 8.17 -0.16 3.92
C ARG A 62 7.49 -1.24 4.77
N THR A 63 6.24 -1.57 4.47
CA THR A 63 5.49 -2.63 5.16
C THR A 63 6.16 -3.98 4.97
N VAL A 64 6.54 -4.33 3.74
CA VAL A 64 7.22 -5.60 3.46
C VAL A 64 8.58 -5.66 4.17
N ARG A 65 9.32 -4.56 4.20
CA ARG A 65 10.58 -4.49 4.93
C ARG A 65 10.39 -4.63 6.44
N ALA A 66 9.38 -3.99 7.00
CA ALA A 66 9.07 -4.10 8.43
C ALA A 66 8.69 -5.53 8.82
N GLU A 67 7.96 -6.25 7.95
CA GLU A 67 7.65 -7.67 8.14
C GLU A 67 8.92 -8.54 8.10
N GLN A 68 9.84 -8.26 7.20
CA GLN A 68 11.14 -8.92 7.13
C GLN A 68 11.95 -8.72 8.42
N ASP A 69 12.06 -7.47 8.87
CA ASP A 69 12.81 -7.11 10.07
C ASP A 69 12.17 -7.74 11.33
N ALA A 70 10.84 -7.74 11.42
CA ALA A 70 10.11 -8.35 12.53
C ALA A 70 10.32 -9.87 12.59
N ALA A 71 10.34 -10.56 11.44
CA ALA A 71 10.62 -11.99 11.38
C ALA A 71 12.05 -12.30 11.85
N GLN A 72 13.02 -11.52 11.37
CA GLN A 72 14.43 -11.66 11.80
C GLN A 72 14.59 -11.43 13.30
N ALA A 73 13.99 -10.39 13.85
CA ALA A 73 14.02 -10.08 15.28
C ALA A 73 13.38 -11.18 16.14
N ALA A 74 12.39 -11.89 15.59
CA ALA A 74 11.74 -13.02 16.26
C ALA A 74 12.44 -14.37 16.03
N GLY A 75 13.59 -14.40 15.36
CA GLY A 75 14.34 -15.63 15.04
C GLY A 75 13.63 -16.52 14.00
N ARG A 76 12.68 -15.96 13.24
CA ARG A 76 11.99 -16.66 12.15
C ARG A 76 12.64 -16.33 10.81
N THR A 77 12.62 -17.29 9.88
CA THR A 77 13.03 -17.03 8.50
C THR A 77 11.99 -16.14 7.82
N PRO A 78 12.36 -14.93 7.34
CA PRO A 78 11.44 -14.09 6.59
C PRO A 78 11.07 -14.71 5.24
N ARG A 79 9.93 -14.33 4.69
CA ARG A 79 9.54 -14.70 3.32
C ARG A 79 10.41 -14.01 2.27
N THR A 80 10.97 -12.87 2.62
CA THR A 80 11.70 -11.96 1.74
C THR A 80 12.97 -11.52 2.42
N CYS A 81 14.07 -11.48 1.67
CA CYS A 81 15.37 -10.95 2.09
C CYS A 81 15.79 -9.82 1.16
N MET A 82 15.04 -8.71 1.18
CA MET A 82 15.35 -7.54 0.38
C MET A 82 16.70 -6.94 0.77
N PRO A 83 17.51 -6.50 -0.21
CA PRO A 83 18.69 -5.71 0.07
C PRO A 83 18.31 -4.37 0.69
N GLU A 84 19.26 -3.65 1.25
CA GLU A 84 19.05 -2.34 1.87
C GLU A 84 18.36 -1.35 0.92
N ARG A 85 18.71 -1.40 -0.36
CA ARG A 85 18.11 -0.58 -1.41
C ARG A 85 17.48 -1.45 -2.48
N VAL A 86 16.22 -1.18 -2.76
CA VAL A 86 15.48 -1.77 -3.89
C VAL A 86 15.18 -0.65 -4.86
N SER A 87 15.59 -0.82 -6.11
CA SER A 87 15.31 0.14 -7.18
C SER A 87 14.05 -0.32 -7.93
N LEU A 88 13.05 0.53 -7.93
CA LEU A 88 11.78 0.30 -8.64
C LEU A 88 11.56 1.45 -9.61
N ASP A 89 11.54 1.16 -10.91
CA ASP A 89 11.14 2.13 -11.92
C ASP A 89 9.65 1.98 -12.26
N ALA A 90 9.08 3.04 -12.82
CA ALA A 90 7.65 3.10 -13.11
C ALA A 90 7.22 2.05 -14.15
N ASP A 91 8.01 1.84 -15.19
CA ASP A 91 7.67 0.90 -16.26
C ASP A 91 7.71 -0.55 -15.77
N GLY A 92 8.73 -0.91 -14.99
CA GLY A 92 8.84 -2.22 -14.36
C GLY A 92 7.69 -2.50 -13.38
N LEU A 93 7.33 -1.50 -12.58
CA LEU A 93 6.20 -1.59 -11.65
C LEU A 93 4.88 -1.83 -12.39
N LEU A 94 4.60 -1.02 -13.40
CA LEU A 94 3.38 -1.15 -14.21
C LEU A 94 3.34 -2.47 -14.95
N ALA A 95 4.46 -2.91 -15.53
CA ALA A 95 4.56 -4.21 -16.20
C ALA A 95 4.27 -5.36 -15.23
N ARG A 96 4.83 -5.30 -14.02
CA ARG A 96 4.58 -6.31 -12.97
C ARG A 96 3.11 -6.35 -12.56
N PHE A 97 2.48 -5.21 -12.33
CA PHE A 97 1.08 -5.15 -11.92
C PHE A 97 0.13 -5.56 -13.06
N ASN A 98 0.44 -5.20 -14.28
CA ASN A 98 -0.33 -5.63 -15.46
C ASN A 98 -0.20 -7.15 -15.72
N ALA A 99 0.88 -7.78 -15.30
CA ALA A 99 1.05 -9.24 -15.40
C ALA A 99 0.17 -10.01 -14.39
N ILE A 100 -0.35 -9.36 -13.36
CA ILE A 100 -1.32 -9.97 -12.43
C ILE A 100 -2.63 -10.21 -13.21
N PRO A 101 -3.17 -11.43 -13.22
CA PRO A 101 -4.43 -11.72 -13.91
C PRO A 101 -5.55 -10.79 -13.44
N ALA A 102 -6.40 -10.34 -14.35
CA ALA A 102 -7.49 -9.41 -14.03
C ALA A 102 -8.38 -9.90 -12.88
N SER A 103 -8.59 -11.21 -12.78
CA SER A 103 -9.36 -11.84 -11.70
C SER A 103 -8.70 -11.74 -10.32
N ARG A 104 -7.40 -11.42 -10.24
CA ARG A 104 -6.65 -11.28 -8.99
C ARG A 104 -6.28 -9.83 -8.64
N ARG A 105 -6.66 -8.85 -9.44
CA ARG A 105 -6.31 -7.44 -9.20
C ARG A 105 -7.09 -6.78 -8.07
N ASN A 106 -7.92 -7.53 -7.38
CA ASN A 106 -8.56 -7.12 -6.11
C ASN A 106 -7.62 -7.20 -4.89
N ILE A 107 -6.43 -7.79 -5.03
CA ILE A 107 -5.42 -7.75 -3.97
C ILE A 107 -4.90 -6.32 -3.79
N THR A 108 -4.41 -6.01 -2.59
CA THR A 108 -3.82 -4.70 -2.32
C THR A 108 -2.45 -4.54 -2.99
N VAL A 109 -2.05 -3.30 -3.24
CA VAL A 109 -0.68 -2.97 -3.68
C VAL A 109 0.35 -3.56 -2.70
N THR A 110 0.08 -3.50 -1.40
CA THR A 110 0.97 -4.11 -0.39
C THR A 110 1.10 -5.62 -0.58
N GLN A 111 0.01 -6.33 -0.82
CA GLN A 111 0.06 -7.77 -1.08
C GLN A 111 0.82 -8.09 -2.37
N ALA A 112 0.59 -7.32 -3.44
CA ALA A 112 1.31 -7.47 -4.70
C ALA A 112 2.81 -7.25 -4.52
N MET A 113 3.21 -6.23 -3.76
CA MET A 113 4.62 -5.98 -3.43
C MET A 113 5.22 -7.10 -2.58
N ARG A 114 4.48 -7.63 -1.63
CA ARG A 114 4.92 -8.77 -0.80
C ARG A 114 5.25 -9.99 -1.64
N GLU A 115 4.37 -10.34 -2.58
CA GLU A 115 4.58 -11.46 -3.50
C GLU A 115 5.77 -11.19 -4.43
N TRP A 116 5.86 -10.00 -5.00
CA TRP A 116 6.94 -9.62 -5.92
C TRP A 116 8.31 -9.66 -5.22
N MET A 117 8.42 -9.05 -4.06
CA MET A 117 9.71 -9.02 -3.34
C MET A 117 10.14 -10.42 -2.87
N ALA A 118 9.20 -11.29 -2.53
CA ALA A 118 9.51 -12.67 -2.19
C ALA A 118 10.02 -13.49 -3.39
N GLU A 119 9.55 -13.19 -4.60
CA GLU A 119 10.04 -13.82 -5.83
C GLU A 119 11.42 -13.33 -6.23
N GLU A 120 11.67 -12.01 -6.15
CA GLU A 120 12.95 -11.42 -6.57
C GLU A 120 14.05 -11.53 -5.52
N HIS A 121 13.68 -11.53 -4.25
CA HIS A 121 14.61 -11.54 -3.12
C HIS A 121 14.29 -12.66 -2.13
N PRO A 122 14.29 -13.92 -2.57
CA PRO A 122 14.06 -15.03 -1.65
C PRO A 122 15.18 -15.12 -0.64
N CYS A 123 14.85 -15.53 0.59
CA CYS A 123 15.86 -15.80 1.60
C CYS A 123 16.59 -17.11 1.28
N SER A 124 17.92 -17.08 1.40
CA SER A 124 18.78 -18.26 1.25
C SER A 124 18.78 -19.07 2.53
N GLY A 125 18.53 -20.33 2.43
CA GLY A 125 18.64 -21.27 3.54
C GLY A 125 17.33 -21.87 4.00
#